data_186991b48e9c9b036e76af5b4be15505
#
_entry.id   186991b48e9c9b036e76af5b4be15505
#
_cell.length_a   1.000
_cell.length_b   1.000
_cell.length_c   1.000
_cell.angle_alpha   90.00
_cell.angle_beta   90.00
_cell.angle_gamma   90.00
#
_symmetry.space_group_name_H-M   'P 1'
#
loop_
_entity.id
_entity.type
_entity.pdbx_description
1 polymer ?
#
loop_
_entity_poly.entity_id
_entity_poly.type
_entity_poly.pdbx_seq_one_letter_code
_entity_poly.pdbx_strand_id
1 'polypeptide(L)'
;MNFLHNLTSYLDAATLLEAFGPWVIGGIGLVVFIESGVLFPFLPGDSLLVTAAILRHDLHVSLWLLIVVGMIAAIAGDQVGYWIGHRFGRGLFKHDARLLKLEYLITAENFFRKHGPLALVLGRFVPIVRTFIPVAAGTAEMPYKKFIGWNVSGAVAWVLSMNLVGVFLGNIPGIADSIEKIMLLIIALSVVPILIKAVHSYVTSKKKATVVEEAEPINSRAA
;
A
#
# COMPACT_ATOMS: atom_id res chain seq x y z
N MET A 1 13.08 -22.89 -6.98
CA MET A 1 11.96 -22.17 -7.63
C MET A 1 10.64 -22.24 -6.85
N ASN A 2 10.49 -23.19 -5.91
CA ASN A 2 9.23 -23.40 -5.17
C ASN A 2 8.95 -22.43 -4.02
N PHE A 3 9.97 -21.77 -3.44
CA PHE A 3 9.79 -20.87 -2.29
C PHE A 3 9.08 -19.57 -2.67
N LEU A 4 9.45 -18.95 -3.79
CA LEU A 4 8.82 -17.72 -4.28
C LEU A 4 7.38 -17.97 -4.77
N HIS A 5 7.14 -19.13 -5.40
CA HIS A 5 5.80 -19.53 -5.84
C HIS A 5 4.88 -19.76 -4.63
N ASN A 6 5.38 -20.41 -3.58
CA ASN A 6 4.61 -20.56 -2.34
C ASN A 6 4.34 -19.22 -1.65
N LEU A 7 5.32 -18.29 -1.62
CA LEU A 7 5.13 -16.98 -0.98
C LEU A 7 4.06 -16.14 -1.71
N THR A 8 4.02 -16.19 -3.04
CA THR A 8 3.00 -15.48 -3.82
C THR A 8 1.61 -16.08 -3.64
N SER A 9 1.48 -17.40 -3.51
CA SER A 9 0.19 -18.03 -3.26
C SER A 9 -0.37 -17.73 -1.85
N TYR A 10 0.48 -17.61 -0.84
CA TYR A 10 0.04 -17.19 0.50
C TYR A 10 -0.38 -15.72 0.60
N LEU A 11 0.02 -14.88 -0.36
CA LEU A 11 -0.40 -13.48 -0.44
C LEU A 11 -1.54 -13.27 -1.44
N ASP A 12 -2.03 -14.33 -2.06
CA ASP A 12 -3.19 -14.27 -2.92
C ASP A 12 -4.46 -14.01 -2.09
N ALA A 13 -5.22 -13.01 -2.48
CA ALA A 13 -6.39 -12.57 -1.73
C ALA A 13 -7.47 -13.65 -1.64
N ALA A 14 -7.66 -14.49 -2.68
CA ALA A 14 -8.62 -15.59 -2.65
C ALA A 14 -8.19 -16.64 -1.63
N THR A 15 -6.92 -17.08 -1.65
CA THR A 15 -6.36 -18.04 -0.70
C THR A 15 -6.45 -17.52 0.75
N LEU A 16 -6.18 -16.22 0.96
CA LEU A 16 -6.33 -15.60 2.29
C LEU A 16 -7.78 -15.59 2.76
N LEU A 17 -8.73 -15.28 1.87
CA LEU A 17 -10.16 -15.29 2.21
C LEU A 17 -10.66 -16.69 2.57
N GLU A 18 -10.25 -17.72 1.84
CA GLU A 18 -10.55 -19.12 2.15
C GLU A 18 -9.94 -19.55 3.49
N ALA A 19 -8.68 -19.17 3.75
CA ALA A 19 -8.00 -19.49 5.01
C ALA A 19 -8.65 -18.84 6.23
N PHE A 20 -9.29 -17.68 6.07
CA PHE A 20 -10.02 -17.02 7.16
C PHE A 20 -11.33 -17.73 7.52
N GLY A 21 -11.91 -18.51 6.59
CA GLY A 21 -13.16 -19.24 6.83
C GLY A 21 -14.25 -18.36 7.48
N PRO A 22 -14.85 -18.78 8.62
CA PRO A 22 -15.88 -17.99 9.29
C PRO A 22 -15.39 -16.66 9.86
N TRP A 23 -14.08 -16.44 9.97
CA TRP A 23 -13.45 -15.20 10.46
C TRP A 23 -13.04 -14.25 9.35
N VAL A 24 -13.51 -14.46 8.12
CA VAL A 24 -13.12 -13.68 6.93
C VAL A 24 -13.20 -12.17 7.13
N ILE A 25 -14.25 -11.67 7.77
CA ILE A 25 -14.42 -10.23 8.04
C ILE A 25 -13.35 -9.72 9.03
N GLY A 26 -13.08 -10.49 10.08
CA GLY A 26 -12.03 -10.15 11.05
C GLY A 26 -10.64 -10.17 10.41
N GLY A 27 -10.37 -11.15 9.55
CA GLY A 27 -9.13 -11.27 8.79
C GLY A 27 -8.92 -10.09 7.83
N ILE A 28 -9.95 -9.71 7.07
CA ILE A 28 -9.90 -8.52 6.19
C ILE A 28 -9.63 -7.26 7.02
N GLY A 29 -10.36 -7.06 8.11
CA GLY A 29 -10.16 -5.92 8.99
C GLY A 29 -8.75 -5.86 9.55
N LEU A 30 -8.21 -7.00 9.98
CA LEU A 30 -6.83 -7.09 10.50
C LEU A 30 -5.80 -6.73 9.42
N VAL A 31 -5.92 -7.29 8.21
CA VAL A 31 -4.99 -7.00 7.11
C VAL A 31 -5.05 -5.52 6.73
N VAL A 32 -6.24 -4.94 6.57
CA VAL A 32 -6.41 -3.51 6.26
C VAL A 32 -5.83 -2.63 7.38
N PHE A 33 -6.06 -2.99 8.64
CA PHE A 33 -5.49 -2.27 9.79
C PHE A 33 -3.96 -2.30 9.79
N ILE A 34 -3.35 -3.48 9.59
CA ILE A 34 -1.89 -3.64 9.58
C ILE A 34 -1.28 -2.88 8.41
N GLU A 35 -1.87 -2.98 7.22
CA GLU A 35 -1.40 -2.28 6.03
C GLU A 35 -1.43 -0.77 6.19
N SER A 36 -2.50 -0.23 6.79
CA SER A 36 -2.65 1.21 7.01
C SER A 36 -1.78 1.73 8.15
N GLY A 37 -1.56 0.93 9.23
CA GLY A 37 -1.00 1.44 10.49
C GLY A 37 0.40 0.97 10.83
N VAL A 38 0.78 -0.24 10.41
CA VAL A 38 2.03 -0.89 10.87
C VAL A 38 3.18 -0.69 9.88
N LEU A 39 3.02 0.21 8.91
CA LEU A 39 4.06 0.57 7.92
C LEU A 39 4.52 -0.63 7.07
N PHE A 40 3.58 -1.54 6.76
CA PHE A 40 3.84 -2.70 5.93
C PHE A 40 3.14 -2.57 4.56
N PRO A 41 3.77 -1.92 3.56
CA PRO A 41 3.13 -1.54 2.30
C PRO A 41 2.90 -2.72 1.33
N PHE A 42 3.21 -3.95 1.72
CA PHE A 42 3.17 -5.12 0.85
C PHE A 42 1.96 -6.03 1.10
N LEU A 43 1.06 -5.68 2.03
CA LEU A 43 -0.16 -6.44 2.25
C LEU A 43 -1.19 -6.13 1.16
N PRO A 44 -1.98 -7.13 0.72
CA PRO A 44 -2.90 -6.99 -0.39
C PRO A 44 -4.30 -6.48 0.04
N GLY A 45 -4.38 -5.44 0.89
CA GLY A 45 -5.66 -4.95 1.42
C GLY A 45 -6.63 -4.45 0.34
N ASP A 46 -6.12 -3.79 -0.71
CA ASP A 46 -6.93 -3.38 -1.87
C ASP A 46 -7.56 -4.60 -2.54
N SER A 47 -6.73 -5.59 -2.84
CA SER A 47 -7.16 -6.82 -3.50
C SER A 47 -8.13 -7.61 -2.63
N LEU A 48 -7.90 -7.66 -1.30
CA LEU A 48 -8.80 -8.31 -0.35
C LEU A 48 -10.19 -7.68 -0.33
N LEU A 49 -10.28 -6.35 -0.29
CA LEU A 49 -11.57 -5.63 -0.31
C LEU A 49 -12.30 -5.84 -1.63
N VAL A 50 -11.60 -5.75 -2.77
CA VAL A 50 -12.18 -5.98 -4.09
C VAL A 50 -12.66 -7.43 -4.23
N THR A 51 -11.80 -8.41 -3.91
CA THR A 51 -12.14 -9.84 -4.03
C THR A 51 -13.26 -10.23 -3.09
N ALA A 52 -13.24 -9.77 -1.84
CA ALA A 52 -14.33 -10.01 -0.90
C ALA A 52 -15.66 -9.42 -1.37
N ALA A 53 -15.63 -8.25 -2.03
CA ALA A 53 -16.84 -7.66 -2.60
C ALA A 53 -17.33 -8.41 -3.84
N ILE A 54 -16.46 -9.02 -4.65
CA ILE A 54 -16.80 -9.91 -5.77
C ILE A 54 -17.46 -11.19 -5.22
N LEU A 55 -16.79 -11.85 -4.27
CA LEU A 55 -17.17 -13.14 -3.69
C LEU A 55 -18.17 -13.04 -2.53
N ARG A 56 -18.75 -11.85 -2.28
CA ARG A 56 -19.58 -11.60 -1.10
C ARG A 56 -20.75 -12.59 -0.95
N HIS A 57 -21.29 -13.07 -2.06
CA HIS A 57 -22.41 -14.05 -2.06
C HIS A 57 -21.93 -15.43 -1.65
N ASP A 58 -20.77 -15.87 -2.16
CA ASP A 58 -20.18 -17.17 -1.86
C ASP A 58 -19.66 -17.21 -0.42
N LEU A 59 -19.07 -16.11 0.03
CA LEU A 59 -18.59 -15.93 1.40
C LEU A 59 -19.71 -15.65 2.41
N HIS A 60 -20.96 -15.50 1.97
CA HIS A 60 -22.11 -15.10 2.81
C HIS A 60 -21.86 -13.81 3.62
N VAL A 61 -21.10 -12.87 3.05
CA VAL A 61 -20.71 -11.62 3.70
C VAL A 61 -21.57 -10.46 3.22
N SER A 62 -22.14 -9.71 4.18
CA SER A 62 -22.85 -8.48 3.88
C SER A 62 -21.89 -7.39 3.39
N LEU A 63 -22.22 -6.75 2.25
CA LEU A 63 -21.46 -5.62 1.72
C LEU A 63 -21.33 -4.48 2.74
N TRP A 64 -22.39 -4.20 3.50
CA TRP A 64 -22.36 -3.18 4.55
C TRP A 64 -21.36 -3.52 5.66
N LEU A 65 -21.30 -4.77 6.07
CA LEU A 65 -20.35 -5.21 7.08
C LEU A 65 -18.90 -5.08 6.58
N LEU A 66 -18.65 -5.46 5.32
CA LEU A 66 -17.35 -5.31 4.68
C LEU A 66 -16.92 -3.83 4.62
N ILE A 67 -17.84 -2.94 4.22
CA ILE A 67 -17.58 -1.49 4.16
C ILE A 67 -17.27 -0.93 5.56
N VAL A 68 -18.12 -1.23 6.56
CA VAL A 68 -17.96 -0.68 7.92
C VAL A 68 -16.67 -1.18 8.56
N VAL A 69 -16.39 -2.48 8.48
CA VAL A 69 -15.17 -3.05 9.05
C VAL A 69 -13.91 -2.52 8.33
N GLY A 70 -13.95 -2.43 6.99
CA GLY A 70 -12.87 -1.83 6.21
C GLY A 70 -12.60 -0.37 6.59
N MET A 71 -13.66 0.44 6.78
CA MET A 71 -13.52 1.83 7.22
C MET A 71 -12.91 1.94 8.62
N ILE A 72 -13.44 1.19 9.58
CA ILE A 72 -12.94 1.21 10.96
C ILE A 72 -11.47 0.79 10.99
N ALA A 73 -11.13 -0.29 10.31
CA ALA A 73 -9.77 -0.82 10.24
C ALA A 73 -8.80 0.20 9.61
N ALA A 74 -9.18 0.81 8.48
CA ALA A 74 -8.36 1.81 7.80
C ALA A 74 -8.16 3.07 8.65
N ILE A 75 -9.25 3.58 9.27
CA ILE A 75 -9.17 4.75 10.15
C ILE A 75 -8.28 4.44 11.35
N ALA A 76 -8.48 3.32 12.02
CA ALA A 76 -7.72 2.93 13.20
C ALA A 76 -6.23 2.69 12.87
N GLY A 77 -5.94 2.07 11.73
CA GLY A 77 -4.57 1.89 11.26
C GLY A 77 -3.86 3.23 11.08
N ASP A 78 -4.47 4.17 10.36
CA ASP A 78 -3.88 5.49 10.17
C ASP A 78 -3.68 6.27 11.48
N GLN A 79 -4.54 6.06 12.49
CA GLN A 79 -4.33 6.65 13.82
C GLN A 79 -3.00 6.17 14.42
N VAL A 80 -2.72 4.87 14.31
CA VAL A 80 -1.43 4.31 14.76
C VAL A 80 -0.28 4.93 13.98
N GLY A 81 -0.38 5.02 12.65
CA GLY A 81 0.62 5.67 11.80
C GLY A 81 0.87 7.14 12.19
N TYR A 82 -0.19 7.92 12.36
CA TYR A 82 -0.10 9.31 12.81
C TYR A 82 0.58 9.43 14.17
N TRP A 83 0.17 8.60 15.15
CA TRP A 83 0.76 8.61 16.48
C TRP A 83 2.25 8.24 16.46
N ILE A 84 2.64 7.24 15.66
CA ILE A 84 4.04 6.87 15.43
C ILE A 84 4.83 8.06 14.90
N GLY A 85 4.31 8.74 13.87
CA GLY A 85 4.95 9.92 13.30
C GLY A 85 5.09 11.06 14.30
N HIS A 86 4.03 11.33 15.04
CA HIS A 86 4.01 12.39 16.06
C HIS A 86 4.96 12.11 17.24
N ARG A 87 5.07 10.83 17.66
CA ARG A 87 5.87 10.45 18.84
C ARG A 87 7.34 10.25 18.53
N PHE A 88 7.65 9.65 17.40
CA PHE A 88 9.02 9.24 17.06
C PHE A 88 9.61 10.04 15.90
N GLY A 89 8.80 10.73 15.13
CA GLY A 89 9.25 11.55 14.02
C GLY A 89 10.11 10.79 13.00
N ARG A 90 11.11 11.47 12.44
CA ARG A 90 12.05 10.90 11.47
C ARG A 90 13.03 9.89 12.07
N GLY A 91 13.17 9.85 13.40
CA GLY A 91 14.17 8.99 14.06
C GLY A 91 13.97 7.49 13.85
N LEU A 92 12.74 7.08 13.47
CA LEU A 92 12.41 5.69 13.17
C LEU A 92 12.93 5.23 11.80
N PHE A 93 13.22 6.16 10.90
CA PHE A 93 13.57 5.89 9.51
C PHE A 93 15.07 5.96 9.28
N LYS A 94 15.62 4.95 8.61
CA LYS A 94 17.05 4.88 8.27
C LYS A 94 17.21 4.67 6.76
N HIS A 95 18.33 5.15 6.20
CA HIS A 95 18.65 4.94 4.79
C HIS A 95 18.80 3.45 4.44
N ASP A 96 19.35 2.64 5.37
CA ASP A 96 19.66 1.22 5.15
C ASP A 96 18.55 0.27 5.63
N ALA A 97 17.43 0.79 6.11
CA ALA A 97 16.32 -0.04 6.59
C ALA A 97 15.63 -0.76 5.43
N ARG A 98 15.18 -2.01 5.65
CA ARG A 98 14.42 -2.77 4.65
C ARG A 98 12.97 -2.29 4.50
N LEU A 99 12.31 -1.92 5.59
CA LEU A 99 10.89 -1.51 5.63
C LEU A 99 10.73 -0.01 5.88
N LEU A 100 11.41 0.54 6.88
CA LEU A 100 11.30 1.94 7.29
C LEU A 100 12.37 2.80 6.59
N LYS A 101 12.39 2.77 5.26
CA LYS A 101 13.31 3.58 4.47
C LYS A 101 12.96 5.05 4.56
N LEU A 102 13.98 5.86 4.82
CA LEU A 102 13.83 7.32 4.87
C LEU A 102 13.29 7.90 3.54
N GLU A 103 13.61 7.29 2.40
CA GLU A 103 13.10 7.68 1.09
C GLU A 103 11.58 7.63 0.97
N TYR A 104 10.94 6.62 1.58
CA TYR A 104 9.48 6.49 1.57
C TYR A 104 8.83 7.61 2.39
N LEU A 105 9.40 7.92 3.55
CA LEU A 105 8.93 9.04 4.37
C LEU A 105 9.11 10.37 3.64
N ILE A 106 10.28 10.64 3.04
CA ILE A 106 10.54 11.86 2.26
C ILE A 106 9.54 11.99 1.10
N THR A 107 9.24 10.88 0.42
CA THR A 107 8.26 10.86 -0.67
C THR A 107 6.87 11.26 -0.16
N ALA A 108 6.44 10.70 0.97
CA ALA A 108 5.17 11.03 1.60
C ALA A 108 5.14 12.47 2.13
N GLU A 109 6.21 12.96 2.76
CA GLU A 109 6.33 14.35 3.20
C GLU A 109 6.27 15.35 2.03
N ASN A 110 6.95 15.05 0.92
CA ASN A 110 6.89 15.87 -0.29
C ASN A 110 5.48 15.89 -0.88
N PHE A 111 4.81 14.74 -0.90
CA PHE A 111 3.43 14.63 -1.35
C PHE A 111 2.50 15.42 -0.42
N PHE A 112 2.67 15.29 0.90
CA PHE A 112 1.92 16.05 1.90
C PHE A 112 2.15 17.56 1.78
N ARG A 113 3.40 17.99 1.59
CA ARG A 113 3.74 19.41 1.39
C ARG A 113 3.10 19.98 0.12
N LYS A 114 2.99 19.21 -0.95
CA LYS A 114 2.40 19.62 -2.22
C LYS A 114 0.87 19.72 -2.15
N HIS A 115 0.20 18.78 -1.48
CA HIS A 115 -1.25 18.66 -1.49
C HIS A 115 -1.90 19.06 -0.16
N GLY A 116 -1.11 19.34 0.87
CA GLY A 116 -1.60 19.68 2.21
C GLY A 116 -2.45 18.55 2.81
N PRO A 117 -3.49 18.87 3.59
CA PRO A 117 -4.35 17.87 4.21
C PRO A 117 -5.06 16.94 3.23
N LEU A 118 -5.31 17.38 1.99
CA LEU A 118 -5.90 16.55 0.93
C LEU A 118 -5.02 15.35 0.57
N ALA A 119 -3.73 15.40 0.91
CA ALA A 119 -2.82 14.26 0.75
C ALA A 119 -3.31 13.01 1.49
N LEU A 120 -4.02 13.15 2.62
CA LEU A 120 -4.61 12.04 3.37
C LEU A 120 -5.71 11.30 2.58
N VAL A 121 -6.36 11.97 1.64
CA VAL A 121 -7.33 11.37 0.72
C VAL A 121 -6.63 10.83 -0.52
N LEU A 122 -5.91 11.68 -1.25
CA LEU A 122 -5.28 11.32 -2.52
C LEU A 122 -4.18 10.27 -2.36
N GLY A 123 -3.43 10.36 -1.27
CA GLY A 123 -2.33 9.45 -0.96
C GLY A 123 -2.78 8.00 -0.79
N ARG A 124 -4.03 7.75 -0.39
CA ARG A 124 -4.57 6.38 -0.26
C ARG A 124 -4.62 5.61 -1.58
N PHE A 125 -4.69 6.31 -2.70
CA PHE A 125 -4.68 5.72 -4.05
C PHE A 125 -3.27 5.52 -4.61
N VAL A 126 -2.23 5.91 -3.86
CA VAL A 126 -0.83 5.74 -4.27
C VAL A 126 -0.16 4.73 -3.32
N PRO A 127 0.17 3.51 -3.78
CA PRO A 127 0.51 2.38 -2.91
C PRO A 127 1.57 2.66 -1.83
N ILE A 128 2.71 3.24 -2.18
CA ILE A 128 3.77 3.55 -1.21
C ILE A 128 3.37 4.74 -0.33
N VAL A 129 2.74 5.75 -0.93
CA VAL A 129 2.42 7.01 -0.25
C VAL A 129 1.39 6.78 0.84
N ARG A 130 0.35 5.96 0.59
CA ARG A 130 -0.77 5.75 1.52
C ARG A 130 -0.32 5.27 2.91
N THR A 131 0.64 4.36 2.95
CA THR A 131 1.15 3.79 4.22
C THR A 131 1.94 4.82 5.03
N PHE A 132 2.62 5.75 4.37
CA PHE A 132 3.51 6.71 5.03
C PHE A 132 2.89 8.10 5.22
N ILE A 133 1.78 8.45 4.54
CA ILE A 133 1.10 9.74 4.70
C ILE A 133 0.62 10.02 6.12
N PRO A 134 0.01 9.07 6.86
CA PRO A 134 -0.38 9.32 8.25
C PRO A 134 0.83 9.63 9.13
N VAL A 135 1.93 8.91 8.90
CA VAL A 135 3.19 9.16 9.62
C VAL A 135 3.76 10.53 9.26
N ALA A 136 3.77 10.89 7.97
CA ALA A 136 4.23 12.21 7.52
C ALA A 136 3.37 13.34 8.11
N ALA A 137 2.06 13.16 8.22
CA ALA A 137 1.16 14.11 8.87
C ALA A 137 1.46 14.26 10.36
N GLY A 138 1.78 13.14 11.04
CA GLY A 138 2.22 13.13 12.44
C GLY A 138 3.56 13.82 12.63
N THR A 139 4.54 13.52 11.78
CA THR A 139 5.88 14.13 11.79
C THR A 139 5.81 15.65 11.51
N ALA A 140 4.87 16.09 10.68
CA ALA A 140 4.61 17.49 10.39
C ALA A 140 3.75 18.18 11.46
N GLU A 141 3.49 17.53 12.60
CA GLU A 141 2.70 18.05 13.73
C GLU A 141 1.32 18.58 13.30
N MET A 142 0.69 17.92 12.31
CA MET A 142 -0.64 18.31 11.86
C MET A 142 -1.63 18.26 13.03
N PRO A 143 -2.47 19.31 13.25
CA PRO A 143 -3.46 19.28 14.32
C PRO A 143 -4.40 18.07 14.22
N TYR A 144 -4.55 17.30 15.30
CA TYR A 144 -5.29 16.04 15.31
C TYR A 144 -6.73 16.17 14.78
N LYS A 145 -7.44 17.26 15.11
CA LYS A 145 -8.79 17.50 14.61
C LYS A 145 -8.84 17.61 13.08
N LYS A 146 -7.81 18.20 12.48
CA LYS A 146 -7.67 18.25 11.01
C LYS A 146 -7.34 16.86 10.45
N PHE A 147 -6.40 16.16 11.09
CA PHE A 147 -6.00 14.83 10.68
C PHE A 147 -7.19 13.87 10.64
N ILE A 148 -7.95 13.76 11.75
CA ILE A 148 -9.07 12.80 11.83
C ILE A 148 -10.16 13.08 10.77
N GLY A 149 -10.50 14.35 10.52
CA GLY A 149 -11.49 14.71 9.50
C GLY A 149 -11.07 14.27 8.11
N TRP A 150 -9.83 14.53 7.71
CA TRP A 150 -9.29 14.12 6.41
C TRP A 150 -9.04 12.62 6.33
N ASN A 151 -8.62 11.98 7.43
CA ASN A 151 -8.44 10.54 7.53
C ASN A 151 -9.77 9.79 7.30
N VAL A 152 -10.82 10.19 8.00
CA VAL A 152 -12.16 9.59 7.83
C VAL A 152 -12.65 9.79 6.40
N SER A 153 -12.56 11.00 5.85
CA SER A 153 -12.97 11.28 4.47
C SER A 153 -12.21 10.42 3.45
N GLY A 154 -10.89 10.26 3.64
CA GLY A 154 -10.06 9.41 2.80
C GLY A 154 -10.40 7.93 2.93
N ALA A 155 -10.64 7.44 4.16
CA ALA A 155 -11.05 6.05 4.39
C ALA A 155 -12.39 5.74 3.73
N VAL A 156 -13.38 6.62 3.89
CA VAL A 156 -14.69 6.49 3.24
C VAL A 156 -14.54 6.43 1.73
N ALA A 157 -13.82 7.40 1.13
CA ALA A 157 -13.63 7.44 -0.32
C ALA A 157 -12.94 6.18 -0.84
N TRP A 158 -11.88 5.73 -0.18
CA TRP A 158 -11.09 4.57 -0.60
C TRP A 158 -11.87 3.26 -0.44
N VAL A 159 -12.45 2.99 0.74
CA VAL A 159 -13.19 1.75 1.00
C VAL A 159 -14.41 1.63 0.09
N LEU A 160 -15.15 2.73 -0.09
CA LEU A 160 -16.28 2.72 -1.02
C LEU A 160 -15.84 2.46 -2.45
N SER A 161 -14.76 3.10 -2.93
CA SER A 161 -14.28 2.88 -4.30
C SER A 161 -13.84 1.44 -4.53
N MET A 162 -13.10 0.81 -3.59
CA MET A 162 -12.69 -0.59 -3.70
C MET A 162 -13.88 -1.54 -3.70
N ASN A 163 -14.84 -1.34 -2.81
CA ASN A 163 -16.05 -2.16 -2.77
C ASN A 163 -16.93 -1.97 -4.01
N LEU A 164 -17.07 -0.74 -4.52
CA LEU A 164 -17.81 -0.49 -5.77
C LEU A 164 -17.15 -1.18 -6.95
N VAL A 165 -15.83 -1.09 -7.10
CA VAL A 165 -15.08 -1.83 -8.14
C VAL A 165 -15.37 -3.32 -8.02
N GLY A 166 -15.30 -3.90 -6.81
CA GLY A 166 -15.60 -5.31 -6.59
C GLY A 166 -17.05 -5.69 -6.96
N VAL A 167 -18.02 -4.87 -6.57
CA VAL A 167 -19.43 -5.09 -6.93
C VAL A 167 -19.65 -5.01 -8.44
N PHE A 168 -19.08 -4.02 -9.11
CA PHE A 168 -19.18 -3.90 -10.57
C PHE A 168 -18.55 -5.10 -11.27
N LEU A 169 -17.36 -5.50 -10.88
CA LEU A 169 -16.67 -6.65 -11.45
C LEU A 169 -17.45 -7.95 -11.18
N GLY A 170 -17.97 -8.15 -9.96
CA GLY A 170 -18.72 -9.34 -9.60
C GLY A 170 -20.06 -9.49 -10.35
N ASN A 171 -20.59 -8.42 -10.93
CA ASN A 171 -21.81 -8.48 -11.75
C ASN A 171 -21.54 -8.86 -13.22
N ILE A 172 -20.29 -8.97 -13.65
CA ILE A 172 -19.92 -9.38 -15.02
C ILE A 172 -19.87 -10.91 -15.06
N PRO A 173 -20.68 -11.58 -15.91
CA PRO A 173 -20.69 -13.03 -16.04
C PRO A 173 -19.29 -13.57 -16.38
N GLY A 174 -18.84 -14.62 -15.67
CA GLY A 174 -17.54 -15.27 -15.88
C GLY A 174 -16.37 -14.59 -15.17
N ILE A 175 -16.57 -13.44 -14.52
CA ILE A 175 -15.51 -12.82 -13.72
C ILE A 175 -15.27 -13.58 -12.42
N ALA A 176 -16.34 -14.05 -11.74
CA ALA A 176 -16.22 -14.88 -10.56
C ALA A 176 -15.40 -16.16 -10.84
N ASP A 177 -15.59 -16.78 -12.01
CA ASP A 177 -14.85 -17.97 -12.46
C ASP A 177 -13.42 -17.63 -12.95
N SER A 178 -13.11 -16.35 -13.13
CA SER A 178 -11.82 -15.86 -13.65
C SER A 178 -11.08 -14.96 -12.65
N ILE A 179 -11.46 -15.03 -11.37
CA ILE A 179 -10.89 -14.19 -10.30
C ILE A 179 -9.36 -14.23 -10.29
N GLU A 180 -8.77 -15.41 -10.47
CA GLU A 180 -7.32 -15.59 -10.54
C GLU A 180 -6.67 -14.71 -11.63
N LYS A 181 -7.28 -14.64 -12.80
CA LYS A 181 -6.79 -13.82 -13.94
C LYS A 181 -6.96 -12.32 -13.67
N ILE A 182 -8.07 -11.94 -13.04
CA ILE A 182 -8.35 -10.54 -12.70
C ILE A 182 -7.45 -10.06 -11.60
N MET A 183 -7.21 -10.88 -10.58
CA MET A 183 -6.25 -10.61 -9.54
C MET A 183 -4.84 -10.42 -10.10
N LEU A 184 -4.41 -11.30 -10.99
CA LEU A 184 -3.14 -11.14 -11.71
C LEU A 184 -3.10 -9.81 -12.50
N LEU A 185 -4.20 -9.42 -13.12
CA LEU A 185 -4.29 -8.15 -13.84
C LEU A 185 -4.21 -6.94 -12.90
N ILE A 186 -4.93 -6.96 -11.77
CA ILE A 186 -4.90 -5.89 -10.76
C ILE A 186 -3.50 -5.78 -10.14
N ILE A 187 -2.90 -6.90 -9.76
CA ILE A 187 -1.53 -6.96 -9.25
C ILE A 187 -0.54 -6.47 -10.31
N ALA A 188 -0.66 -6.93 -11.55
CA ALA A 188 0.18 -6.48 -12.64
C ALA A 188 0.06 -4.97 -12.87
N LEU A 189 -1.16 -4.42 -12.90
CA LEU A 189 -1.39 -2.98 -13.07
C LEU A 189 -0.79 -2.15 -11.91
N SER A 190 -0.79 -2.70 -10.69
CA SER A 190 -0.26 -2.03 -9.50
C SER A 190 1.26 -2.17 -9.36
N VAL A 191 1.81 -3.33 -9.69
CA VAL A 191 3.23 -3.68 -9.45
C VAL A 191 4.10 -3.36 -10.66
N VAL A 192 3.61 -3.54 -11.89
CA VAL A 192 4.39 -3.31 -13.12
C VAL A 192 4.97 -1.91 -13.23
N PRO A 193 4.23 -0.82 -12.94
CA PRO A 193 4.81 0.53 -12.97
C PRO A 193 5.94 0.73 -11.95
N ILE A 194 5.83 0.08 -10.79
CA ILE A 194 6.84 0.12 -9.73
C ILE A 194 8.09 -0.65 -10.16
N LEU A 195 7.91 -1.84 -10.74
CA LEU A 195 9.01 -2.65 -11.27
C LEU A 195 9.72 -1.96 -12.43
N ILE A 196 8.96 -1.34 -13.35
CA ILE A 196 9.55 -0.59 -14.49
C ILE A 196 10.41 0.56 -13.96
N LYS A 197 9.92 1.34 -12.97
CA LYS A 197 10.70 2.41 -12.35
C LYS A 197 11.92 1.88 -11.60
N ALA A 198 11.80 0.78 -10.87
CA ALA A 198 12.90 0.16 -10.14
C ALA A 198 13.99 -0.37 -11.10
N VAL A 199 13.60 -1.06 -12.16
CA VAL A 199 14.52 -1.56 -13.20
C VAL A 199 15.17 -0.40 -13.94
N HIS A 200 14.41 0.64 -14.32
CA HIS A 200 14.95 1.82 -14.99
C HIS A 200 15.96 2.57 -14.10
N SER A 201 15.66 2.72 -12.81
CA SER A 201 16.58 3.32 -11.84
C SER A 201 17.84 2.49 -11.67
N TYR A 202 17.72 1.17 -11.59
CA TYR A 202 18.87 0.26 -11.46
C TYR A 202 19.78 0.31 -12.70
N VAL A 203 19.19 0.31 -13.90
CA VAL A 203 19.95 0.39 -15.18
C VAL A 203 20.63 1.75 -15.31
N THR A 204 19.96 2.84 -14.91
CA THR A 204 20.52 4.19 -14.99
C THR A 204 21.66 4.40 -13.97
N SER A 205 21.54 3.83 -12.77
CA SER A 205 22.60 3.87 -11.75
C SER A 205 23.84 3.09 -12.21
N LYS A 206 23.66 1.93 -12.85
CA LYS A 206 24.77 1.14 -13.39
C LYS A 206 25.52 1.86 -14.52
N LYS A 207 24.78 2.56 -15.39
CA LYS A 207 25.38 3.39 -16.45
C LYS A 207 26.20 4.57 -15.90
N LYS A 208 25.75 5.20 -14.81
CA LYS A 208 26.51 6.27 -14.15
C LYS A 208 27.79 5.76 -13.50
N ALA A 209 27.77 4.59 -12.87
CA ALA A 209 28.96 3.99 -12.26
C ALA A 209 30.03 3.67 -13.31
N THR A 210 29.65 3.11 -14.46
CA THR A 210 30.60 2.78 -15.56
C THR A 210 31.22 4.03 -16.20
N VAL A 211 30.47 5.13 -16.31
CA VAL A 211 30.96 6.39 -16.89
C VAL A 211 31.92 7.11 -15.94
N VAL A 212 31.75 6.96 -14.62
CA VAL A 212 32.68 7.54 -13.62
C VAL A 212 33.97 6.75 -13.55
N GLU A 213 33.95 5.43 -13.74
CA GLU A 213 35.13 4.56 -13.75
C GLU A 213 35.96 4.74 -15.03
N GLU A 214 35.35 5.11 -16.16
CA GLU A 214 36.03 5.43 -17.42
C GLU A 214 36.61 6.87 -17.47
N ALA A 215 36.15 7.75 -16.53
CA ALA A 215 36.55 9.15 -16.49
C ALA A 215 37.66 9.46 -15.48
N GLU A 216 38.25 8.48 -14.77
CA GLU A 216 39.45 8.69 -13.98
C GLU A 216 40.70 8.73 -14.92
N PRO A 217 41.27 9.88 -15.16
CA PRO A 217 42.42 9.96 -16.05
C PRO A 217 43.70 9.49 -15.36
N ILE A 218 44.41 8.62 -16.05
CA ILE A 218 45.85 8.38 -16.10
C ILE A 218 46.66 9.59 -15.56
N ASN A 219 46.67 9.82 -14.27
CA ASN A 219 47.55 10.87 -13.69
C ASN A 219 48.23 10.46 -12.39
N SER A 220 48.51 9.16 -12.21
CA SER A 220 49.35 8.66 -11.10
C SER A 220 50.62 7.91 -11.55
N ARG A 221 51.12 8.20 -12.74
CA ARG A 221 52.44 7.67 -13.20
C ARG A 221 53.38 8.80 -13.64
N ALA A 222 53.57 9.77 -12.77
CA ALA A 222 54.70 10.71 -12.91
C ALA A 222 54.93 11.43 -11.57
N ALA A 223 55.52 10.74 -10.60
CA ALA A 223 56.33 11.30 -9.52
C ALA A 223 57.17 10.15 -8.92
#